data_b31f52046fe9ee1f46d0a9deaefcb4f3
#
_entry.id   b31f52046fe9ee1f46d0a9deaefcb4f3
#
_cell.length_a   1.000
_cell.length_b   1.000
_cell.length_c   1.000
_cell.angle_alpha   90.00
_cell.angle_beta   90.00
_cell.angle_gamma   90.00
#
_symmetry.space_group_name_H-M   'P 1'
#
loop_
_entity.id
_entity.type
_entity.pdbx_description
1 polymer ?
#
loop_
_entity_poly.entity_id
_entity_poly.type
_entity_poly.pdbx_seq_one_letter_code
_entity_poly.pdbx_strand_id
1 'polypeptide(L)'
;MLATGTLVVVADGSSALIYRNSGHETISLDLVQTITPHSLLNDGPAGAAPVEQSPHDRDEATFSKQLVHKLNAMALSHHLPDAVVIIADPTSLGHMRPLYHAELKRRIVRELHKTMVKSSARDLAAALSKP
;
A
#
# COMPACT_ATOMS: atom_id res chain seq x y z
N MET A 1 -6.84 16.61 -7.73
CA MET A 1 -8.00 15.73 -7.77
C MET A 1 -7.57 14.31 -8.12
N LEU A 2 -8.21 13.31 -7.55
CA LEU A 2 -7.82 11.93 -7.77
C LEU A 2 -8.66 11.32 -8.88
N ALA A 3 -8.01 10.69 -9.83
CA ALA A 3 -8.73 10.08 -10.94
C ALA A 3 -9.56 8.90 -10.45
N THR A 4 -10.71 8.69 -11.10
CA THR A 4 -11.53 7.54 -10.81
C THR A 4 -10.76 6.27 -11.12
N GLY A 5 -10.82 5.31 -10.24
CA GLY A 5 -10.09 4.05 -10.41
C GLY A 5 -8.72 4.04 -9.75
N THR A 6 -8.24 5.19 -9.25
CA THR A 6 -6.95 5.23 -8.56
C THR A 6 -6.98 4.33 -7.33
N LEU A 7 -5.93 3.56 -7.15
CA LEU A 7 -5.79 2.76 -5.93
C LEU A 7 -5.02 3.55 -4.88
N VAL A 8 -5.46 3.44 -3.64
CA VAL A 8 -4.80 4.09 -2.51
C VAL A 8 -4.37 3.01 -1.54
N VAL A 9 -3.08 2.90 -1.31
CA VAL A 9 -2.51 1.92 -0.39
C VAL A 9 -2.14 2.65 0.88
N VAL A 10 -2.73 2.26 2.00
CA VAL A 10 -2.46 2.87 3.29
C VAL A 10 -1.79 1.82 4.15
N ALA A 11 -0.58 2.07 4.58
CA ALA A 11 0.21 1.04 5.25
C ALA A 11 0.95 1.55 6.49
N ASP A 12 1.23 0.62 7.39
CA ASP A 12 2.18 0.84 8.47
C ASP A 12 3.03 -0.43 8.55
N GLY A 13 3.73 -0.64 9.63
CA GLY A 13 4.65 -1.78 9.75
C GLY A 13 3.96 -3.11 9.98
N SER A 14 2.65 -3.14 10.14
CA SER A 14 1.96 -4.39 10.47
C SER A 14 0.72 -4.65 9.65
N SER A 15 0.23 -3.69 8.90
CA SER A 15 -0.96 -3.93 8.08
C SER A 15 -1.04 -2.91 6.95
N ALA A 16 -1.86 -3.21 5.98
CA ALA A 16 -2.11 -2.29 4.87
C ALA A 16 -3.56 -2.44 4.42
N LEU A 17 -4.10 -1.34 3.94
CA LEU A 17 -5.45 -1.31 3.39
C LEU A 17 -5.35 -0.79 1.97
N ILE A 18 -6.08 -1.39 1.07
CA ILE A 18 -6.13 -0.93 -0.32
C ILE A 18 -7.53 -0.46 -0.61
N TYR A 19 -7.63 0.79 -1.03
CA TYR A 19 -8.89 1.40 -1.42
C TYR A 19 -8.87 1.73 -2.89
N ARG A 20 -10.05 1.85 -3.49
CA ARG A 20 -10.18 2.32 -4.87
C ARG A 20 -11.08 3.53 -4.87
N ASN A 21 -10.69 4.55 -5.61
CA ASN A 21 -11.52 5.74 -5.75
C ASN A 21 -12.62 5.48 -6.78
N SER A 22 -13.85 5.48 -6.33
CA SER A 22 -15.01 5.32 -7.21
C SER A 22 -15.68 6.65 -7.53
N GLY A 23 -15.18 7.74 -6.95
CA GLY A 23 -15.78 9.05 -7.18
C GLY A 23 -15.30 9.68 -8.46
N HIS A 24 -16.08 10.60 -9.00
CA HIS A 24 -15.73 11.31 -10.23
C HIS A 24 -15.33 12.74 -9.95
N GLU A 25 -16.16 13.49 -9.28
CA GLU A 25 -15.84 14.87 -8.96
C GLU A 25 -15.28 15.00 -7.55
N THR A 26 -15.65 14.10 -6.67
CA THR A 26 -15.13 14.06 -5.32
C THR A 26 -14.50 12.70 -5.10
N ILE A 27 -13.63 12.62 -4.13
CA ILE A 27 -12.97 11.36 -3.81
C ILE A 27 -13.90 10.52 -2.94
N SER A 28 -14.16 9.30 -3.38
CA SER A 28 -14.96 8.35 -2.63
C SER A 28 -14.21 7.03 -2.61
N LEU A 29 -13.70 6.65 -1.45
CA LEU A 29 -12.81 5.48 -1.34
C LEU A 29 -13.57 4.26 -0.85
N ASP A 30 -13.47 3.18 -1.60
CA ASP A 30 -14.06 1.91 -1.24
C ASP A 30 -12.94 0.94 -0.88
N LEU A 31 -13.07 0.26 0.25
CA LEU A 31 -12.06 -0.70 0.67
C LEU A 31 -12.11 -1.92 -0.22
N VAL A 32 -10.98 -2.25 -0.83
CA VAL A 32 -10.89 -3.38 -1.73
C VAL A 32 -10.27 -4.58 -1.03
N GLN A 33 -9.26 -4.34 -0.22
CA GLN A 33 -8.51 -5.44 0.38
C GLN A 33 -7.82 -4.98 1.65
N THR A 34 -7.72 -5.88 2.63
CA THR A 34 -6.93 -5.67 3.83
C THR A 34 -5.78 -6.67 3.77
N ILE A 35 -4.57 -6.19 4.02
CA ILE A 35 -3.38 -7.02 3.96
C ILE A 35 -2.72 -7.06 5.33
N THR A 36 -2.45 -8.25 5.81
CA THR A 36 -1.75 -8.45 7.08
C THR A 36 -0.60 -9.40 6.83
N PRO A 37 0.34 -9.54 7.76
CA PRO A 37 1.38 -10.54 7.59
C PRO A 37 0.82 -11.93 7.37
N HIS A 38 -0.27 -12.26 8.05
CA HIS A 38 -0.89 -13.56 7.88
C HIS A 38 -1.44 -13.75 6.47
N SER A 39 -2.10 -12.74 5.93
CA SER A 39 -2.66 -12.86 4.58
C SER A 39 -1.55 -12.95 3.54
N LEU A 40 -0.41 -12.30 3.76
CA LEU A 40 0.69 -12.38 2.83
C LEU A 40 1.31 -13.78 2.81
N LEU A 41 1.32 -14.46 3.93
CA LEU A 41 1.82 -15.82 3.96
C LEU A 41 0.96 -16.75 3.12
N ASN A 42 -0.33 -16.48 3.07
CA ASN A 42 -1.24 -17.31 2.29
C ASN A 42 -1.20 -16.98 0.80
N ASP A 43 -0.79 -15.76 0.47
CA ASP A 43 -0.77 -15.35 -0.91
C ASP A 43 0.47 -15.75 -1.62
N GLY A 44 1.56 -15.77 -0.96
CA GLY A 44 2.84 -15.89 -1.61
C GLY A 44 3.25 -17.28 -1.87
N PRO A 45 4.22 -17.42 -2.70
CA PRO A 45 4.85 -18.71 -2.86
C PRO A 45 5.46 -19.11 -1.56
N ALA A 46 5.64 -20.32 -1.43
CA ALA A 46 6.12 -20.83 -0.18
C ALA A 46 7.34 -20.11 0.32
N GLY A 47 8.11 -19.68 -0.55
CA GLY A 47 9.32 -19.05 -0.10
C GLY A 47 9.10 -17.82 0.71
N ALA A 48 7.94 -17.35 0.71
CA ALA A 48 7.68 -16.18 1.48
C ALA A 48 7.64 -16.47 2.95
N ALA A 49 7.59 -17.66 3.35
CA ALA A 49 7.50 -17.97 4.73
C ALA A 49 8.76 -17.59 5.43
N PRO A 50 8.75 -16.69 6.28
CA PRO A 50 9.91 -16.26 6.96
C PRO A 50 10.26 -17.18 7.99
N VAL A 51 11.40 -17.24 8.28
CA VAL A 51 11.87 -18.08 9.16
C VAL A 51 11.66 -17.64 10.47
N GLU A 52 12.46 -17.42 11.29
CA GLU A 52 12.23 -17.06 12.56
C GLU A 52 12.38 -15.66 12.70
N GLN A 53 11.46 -15.01 13.07
CA GLN A 53 11.53 -13.70 13.27
C GLN A 53 11.45 -13.34 14.57
N SER A 54 11.63 -12.39 15.09
CA SER A 54 11.46 -12.11 16.36
C SER A 54 11.40 -10.70 16.62
N PRO A 55 12.29 -9.87 16.53
CA PRO A 55 12.18 -8.51 16.98
C PRO A 55 11.14 -7.78 16.19
N HIS A 56 10.42 -6.89 16.81
CA HIS A 56 9.40 -6.11 16.16
C HIS A 56 9.94 -5.29 15.02
N ASP A 57 11.11 -4.70 15.14
CA ASP A 57 11.66 -3.89 14.08
C ASP A 57 11.88 -4.72 12.83
N ARG A 58 12.34 -5.94 13.02
CA ARG A 58 12.56 -6.80 11.90
C ARG A 58 11.24 -7.19 11.25
N ASP A 59 10.21 -7.41 12.08
CA ASP A 59 8.90 -7.76 11.56
C ASP A 59 8.32 -6.63 10.71
N GLU A 60 8.51 -5.39 11.14
CA GLU A 60 8.00 -4.25 10.38
C GLU A 60 8.70 -4.12 9.04
N ALA A 61 10.00 -4.27 9.03
CA ALA A 61 10.73 -4.21 7.77
C ALA A 61 10.33 -5.35 6.85
N THR A 62 10.12 -6.52 7.44
CA THR A 62 9.74 -7.69 6.67
C THR A 62 8.36 -7.49 6.03
N PHE A 63 7.41 -6.97 6.80
CA PHE A 63 6.08 -6.71 6.26
C PHE A 63 6.16 -5.70 5.13
N SER A 64 6.90 -4.61 5.30
CA SER A 64 7.04 -3.60 4.26
C SER A 64 7.60 -4.20 2.98
N LYS A 65 8.60 -5.07 3.10
CA LYS A 65 9.18 -5.72 1.92
C LYS A 65 8.19 -6.63 1.24
N GLN A 66 7.46 -7.41 2.01
CA GLN A 66 6.48 -8.33 1.45
C GLN A 66 5.35 -7.56 0.76
N LEU A 67 4.94 -6.44 1.33
CA LEU A 67 3.91 -5.61 0.74
C LEU A 67 4.37 -5.09 -0.62
N VAL A 68 5.61 -4.60 -0.71
CA VAL A 68 6.11 -4.10 -1.97
C VAL A 68 6.23 -5.23 -3.00
N HIS A 69 6.65 -6.42 -2.57
CA HIS A 69 6.69 -7.55 -3.48
C HIS A 69 5.31 -7.83 -4.08
N LYS A 70 4.28 -7.78 -3.25
CA LYS A 70 2.92 -7.99 -3.73
C LYS A 70 2.52 -6.90 -4.71
N LEU A 71 2.80 -5.64 -4.38
CA LEU A 71 2.45 -4.53 -5.27
C LEU A 71 3.23 -4.59 -6.58
N ASN A 72 4.50 -4.96 -6.53
CA ASN A 72 5.30 -5.13 -7.74
C ASN A 72 4.71 -6.24 -8.62
N ALA A 73 4.31 -7.34 -8.02
CA ALA A 73 3.71 -8.44 -8.78
C ALA A 73 2.42 -8.00 -9.44
N MET A 74 1.61 -7.21 -8.73
CA MET A 74 0.37 -6.68 -9.31
C MET A 74 0.65 -5.75 -10.47
N ALA A 75 1.70 -4.93 -10.36
CA ALA A 75 2.06 -4.02 -11.44
C ALA A 75 2.55 -4.80 -12.67
N LEU A 76 3.36 -5.82 -12.44
CA LEU A 76 3.91 -6.59 -13.53
C LEU A 76 2.87 -7.46 -14.23
N SER A 77 1.82 -7.86 -13.52
CA SER A 77 0.76 -8.67 -14.11
C SER A 77 -0.42 -7.82 -14.59
N HIS A 78 -0.24 -6.51 -14.63
CA HIS A 78 -1.27 -5.58 -15.11
C HIS A 78 -2.54 -5.60 -14.27
N HIS A 79 -2.40 -5.82 -12.97
CA HIS A 79 -3.53 -5.77 -12.04
C HIS A 79 -3.58 -4.46 -11.26
N LEU A 80 -2.75 -3.48 -11.61
CA LEU A 80 -2.81 -2.15 -11.02
C LEU A 80 -3.23 -1.13 -12.05
N PRO A 81 -4.00 -0.11 -11.65
CA PRO A 81 -4.32 0.98 -12.57
C PRO A 81 -3.08 1.84 -12.79
N ASP A 82 -3.19 2.81 -13.68
CA ASP A 82 -2.07 3.69 -13.98
C ASP A 82 -1.79 4.68 -12.88
N ALA A 83 -2.66 4.83 -11.91
CA ALA A 83 -2.47 5.76 -10.82
C ALA A 83 -2.61 5.04 -9.48
N VAL A 84 -1.58 5.16 -8.65
CA VAL A 84 -1.54 4.55 -7.32
C VAL A 84 -1.04 5.61 -6.35
N VAL A 85 -1.67 5.70 -5.18
CA VAL A 85 -1.24 6.60 -4.12
C VAL A 85 -0.77 5.72 -2.95
N ILE A 86 0.36 6.07 -2.35
CA ILE A 86 0.88 5.37 -1.19
C ILE A 86 0.80 6.31 0.02
N ILE A 87 0.17 5.87 1.08
CA ILE A 87 0.14 6.60 2.35
C ILE A 87 0.74 5.68 3.39
N ALA A 88 1.86 6.10 3.97
CA ALA A 88 2.53 5.28 4.97
C ALA A 88 3.39 6.19 5.85
N ASP A 89 3.66 5.71 7.06
CA ASP A 89 4.54 6.46 7.94
C ASP A 89 5.94 6.51 7.36
N PRO A 90 6.76 7.49 7.77
CA PRO A 90 8.10 7.65 7.18
C PRO A 90 8.98 6.41 7.28
N THR A 91 8.91 5.69 8.38
CA THR A 91 9.74 4.50 8.55
C THR A 91 9.36 3.42 7.53
N SER A 92 8.07 3.17 7.38
CA SER A 92 7.61 2.17 6.41
C SER A 92 7.94 2.59 4.99
N LEU A 93 7.76 3.87 4.65
CA LEU A 93 8.14 4.34 3.32
C LEU A 93 9.63 4.18 3.07
N GLY A 94 10.44 4.40 4.10
CA GLY A 94 11.88 4.21 3.97
C GLY A 94 12.24 2.77 3.62
N HIS A 95 11.49 1.81 4.13
CA HIS A 95 11.72 0.40 3.80
C HIS A 95 11.16 0.07 2.41
N MET A 96 10.10 0.72 2.00
CA MET A 96 9.40 0.38 0.76
C MET A 96 10.06 0.96 -0.49
N ARG A 97 10.45 2.22 -0.43
CA ARG A 97 10.94 2.94 -1.61
C ARG A 97 12.06 2.25 -2.36
N PRO A 98 13.09 1.74 -1.70
CA PRO A 98 14.20 1.12 -2.44
C PRO A 98 13.79 -0.14 -3.20
N LEU A 99 12.63 -0.68 -2.90
CA LEU A 99 12.19 -1.95 -3.46
C LEU A 99 11.17 -1.82 -4.58
N TYR A 100 10.74 -0.61 -4.88
CA TYR A 100 9.75 -0.40 -5.95
C TYR A 100 10.35 -0.82 -7.29
N HIS A 101 9.65 -1.73 -7.97
CA HIS A 101 9.99 -2.05 -9.34
C HIS A 101 9.62 -0.85 -10.21
N ALA A 102 10.32 -0.69 -11.32
CA ALA A 102 10.03 0.43 -12.22
C ALA A 102 8.57 0.50 -12.64
N GLU A 103 7.93 -0.66 -12.86
CA GLU A 103 6.52 -0.69 -13.25
C GLU A 103 5.59 -0.21 -12.16
N LEU A 104 5.93 -0.45 -10.90
CA LEU A 104 5.16 0.09 -9.80
C LEU A 104 5.46 1.57 -9.63
N LYS A 105 6.73 1.93 -9.66
CA LYS A 105 7.16 3.29 -9.40
C LYS A 105 6.51 4.28 -10.37
N ARG A 106 6.41 3.93 -11.62
CA ARG A 106 5.84 4.85 -12.59
C ARG A 106 4.33 5.03 -12.43
N ARG A 107 3.67 4.13 -11.70
CA ARG A 107 2.25 4.26 -11.43
C ARG A 107 1.97 5.06 -10.17
N ILE A 108 2.97 5.27 -9.32
CA ILE A 108 2.78 6.01 -8.08
C ILE A 108 2.75 7.49 -8.40
N VAL A 109 1.58 8.10 -8.21
CA VAL A 109 1.40 9.51 -8.54
C VAL A 109 1.53 10.41 -7.32
N ARG A 110 1.48 9.83 -6.12
CA ARG A 110 1.56 10.62 -4.90
C ARG A 110 1.93 9.75 -3.73
N GLU A 111 2.71 10.27 -2.80
CA GLU A 111 3.02 9.62 -1.54
C GLU A 111 2.72 10.59 -0.42
N LEU A 112 2.07 10.12 0.64
CA LEU A 112 1.85 10.89 1.84
C LEU A 112 2.56 10.22 2.99
N HIS A 113 3.34 10.99 3.74
CA HIS A 113 4.13 10.46 4.85
C HIS A 113 3.32 10.62 6.13
N LYS A 114 2.26 9.84 6.27
CA LYS A 114 1.39 9.93 7.44
C LYS A 114 0.95 8.54 7.87
N THR A 115 0.73 8.39 9.17
CA THR A 115 0.20 7.16 9.72
C THR A 115 -1.32 7.26 9.71
N MET A 116 -1.96 6.60 8.76
CA MET A 116 -3.41 6.71 8.58
C MET A 116 -4.12 5.37 8.46
N VAL A 117 -3.48 4.29 8.89
CA VAL A 117 -4.08 2.97 8.76
C VAL A 117 -5.40 2.86 9.53
N LYS A 118 -5.50 3.58 10.63
CA LYS A 118 -6.73 3.55 11.43
C LYS A 118 -7.71 4.67 11.08
N SER A 119 -7.42 5.43 10.04
CA SER A 119 -8.30 6.52 9.63
C SER A 119 -9.45 5.98 8.81
N SER A 120 -10.58 6.67 8.85
CA SER A 120 -11.73 6.27 8.05
C SER A 120 -11.50 6.61 6.58
N ALA A 121 -12.30 6.00 5.71
CA ALA A 121 -12.24 6.34 4.29
C ALA A 121 -12.50 7.81 4.07
N ARG A 122 -13.39 8.41 4.86
CA ARG A 122 -13.69 9.83 4.75
C ARG A 122 -12.47 10.68 5.11
N ASP A 123 -11.76 10.32 6.17
CA ASP A 123 -10.57 11.06 6.57
C ASP A 123 -9.46 10.92 5.53
N LEU A 124 -9.34 9.74 4.93
CA LEU A 124 -8.36 9.53 3.87
C LEU A 124 -8.71 10.38 2.65
N ALA A 125 -9.98 10.42 2.29
CA ALA A 125 -10.40 11.23 1.16
C ALA A 125 -10.14 12.70 1.42
N ALA A 126 -10.37 13.16 2.65
CA ALA A 126 -10.11 14.55 3.01
C ALA A 126 -8.63 14.87 2.89
N ALA A 127 -7.76 13.96 3.34
CA ALA A 127 -6.32 14.19 3.24
C ALA A 127 -5.87 14.24 1.78
N LEU A 128 -6.47 13.41 0.94
CA LEU A 128 -6.10 13.37 -0.48
C LEU A 128 -6.68 14.52 -1.27
N SER A 129 -7.69 15.20 -0.73
CA SER A 129 -8.28 16.35 -1.41
C SER A 129 -7.41 17.59 -1.29
N LYS A 130 -6.43 17.58 -0.40
CA LYS A 130 -5.55 18.73 -0.23
C LYS A 130 -4.43 18.67 -1.24
N PRO A 131 -4.02 19.82 -1.77
CA PRO A 131 -2.92 19.85 -2.74
C PRO A 131 -1.59 19.38 -2.17
#